data_3cbbb11a01b5bc21fb9275a08de55cbb
#
_entry.id   3cbbb11a01b5bc21fb9275a08de55cbb
#
_cell.length_a   1.000
_cell.length_b   1.000
_cell.length_c   1.000
_cell.angle_alpha   90.00
_cell.angle_beta   90.00
_cell.angle_gamma   90.00
#
_symmetry.space_group_name_H-M   'P 1'
#
loop_
_entity.id
_entity.type
_entity.pdbx_description
1 polymer ?
#
loop_
_entity_poly.entity_id
_entity_poly.type
_entity_poly.pdbx_seq_one_letter_code
_entity_poly.pdbx_strand_id
1 'polypeptide(L)' 'MTWSLGRDDDVISEWERSDGYATVRLRERGDGGFVARLDVMEQAVDDSTYERERFDSRKAALERAAAWRDARDID' A
#
# COMPACT_ATOMS: atom_id res chain seq x y z
N MET A 1 -4.24 12.30 -10.51
CA MET A 1 -3.60 11.28 -9.67
C MET A 1 -4.32 9.95 -9.79
N THR A 2 -3.55 8.89 -9.90
CA THR A 2 -4.08 7.54 -10.12
C THR A 2 -4.53 6.86 -8.83
N TRP A 3 -4.00 7.32 -7.71
CA TRP A 3 -4.29 6.73 -6.39
C TRP A 3 -5.15 7.65 -5.57
N SER A 4 -6.07 7.08 -4.81
CA SER A 4 -6.89 7.84 -3.86
C SER A 4 -6.79 7.22 -2.48
N LEU A 5 -6.85 8.07 -1.46
CA LEU A 5 -6.86 7.64 -0.07
C LEU A 5 -8.27 7.19 0.28
N GLY A 6 -8.45 5.88 0.43
CA GLY A 6 -9.75 5.30 0.72
C GLY A 6 -10.03 5.16 2.20
N ARG A 7 -8.99 5.06 3.03
CA ARG A 7 -9.13 4.96 4.47
C ARG A 7 -7.92 5.58 5.14
N ASP A 8 -8.15 6.39 6.15
CA ASP A 8 -7.08 7.03 6.90
C ASP A 8 -7.55 7.27 8.34
N ASP A 9 -7.25 6.32 9.21
CA ASP A 9 -7.52 6.44 10.63
C ASP A 9 -6.23 6.26 11.43
N ASP A 10 -6.33 6.21 12.76
CA ASP A 10 -5.16 6.15 13.62
C ASP A 10 -4.33 4.88 13.45
N VAL A 11 -4.92 3.83 12.89
CA VAL A 11 -4.29 2.52 12.79
C VAL A 11 -3.98 2.15 11.34
N ILE A 12 -4.87 2.51 10.41
CA ILE A 12 -4.77 2.06 9.00
C ILE A 12 -4.88 3.24 8.06
N SER A 13 -3.96 3.29 7.10
CA SER A 13 -4.05 4.14 5.92
C SER A 13 -4.07 3.23 4.70
N GLU A 14 -5.01 3.46 3.80
CA GLU A 14 -5.19 2.60 2.63
C GLU A 14 -5.41 3.46 1.40
N TRP A 15 -4.66 3.14 0.35
CA TRP A 15 -4.77 3.81 -0.95
C TRP A 15 -5.19 2.79 -1.99
N GLU A 16 -6.09 3.20 -2.88
CA GLU A 16 -6.55 2.37 -3.98
C GLU A 16 -6.25 3.05 -5.30
N ARG A 17 -5.74 2.28 -6.27
CA ARG A 17 -5.52 2.79 -7.61
C ARG A 17 -6.86 2.93 -8.33
N SER A 18 -6.95 3.91 -9.24
CA SER A 18 -8.23 4.27 -9.87
C SER A 18 -8.89 3.13 -10.65
N ASP A 19 -8.11 2.15 -11.11
CA ASP A 19 -8.66 0.98 -11.81
C ASP A 19 -9.15 -0.13 -10.86
N GLY A 20 -8.90 0.02 -9.56
CA GLY A 20 -9.31 -0.98 -8.57
C GLY A 20 -8.41 -2.21 -8.50
N TYR A 21 -7.36 -2.29 -9.30
CA TYR A 21 -6.51 -3.48 -9.37
C TYR A 21 -5.29 -3.43 -8.47
N ALA A 22 -5.07 -2.33 -7.78
CA ALA A 22 -3.94 -2.23 -6.86
C ALA A 22 -4.35 -1.50 -5.60
N THR A 23 -3.85 -1.97 -4.47
CA THR A 23 -4.09 -1.40 -3.15
C THR A 23 -2.79 -1.36 -2.38
N VAL A 24 -2.52 -0.24 -1.72
CA VAL A 24 -1.41 -0.10 -0.78
C VAL A 24 -2.00 0.18 0.59
N ARG A 25 -1.60 -0.61 1.59
CA ARG A 25 -2.10 -0.45 2.96
C ARG A 25 -0.93 -0.31 3.92
N LEU A 26 -1.05 0.64 4.83
CA LEU A 26 -0.12 0.81 5.94
C LEU A 26 -0.90 0.62 7.23
N ARG A 27 -0.41 -0.24 8.12
CA ARG A 27 -1.07 -0.54 9.39
C ARG A 27 -0.09 -0.42 10.53
N GLU A 28 -0.53 0.23 11.62
CA GLU A 28 0.19 0.24 12.88
C GLU A 28 -0.10 -1.04 13.64
N ARG A 29 0.95 -1.68 14.14
CA ARG A 29 0.82 -2.90 14.94
C ARG A 29 0.68 -2.54 16.41
N GLY A 30 0.11 -3.45 17.18
CA GLY A 30 -0.02 -3.28 18.63
C GLY A 30 1.30 -3.23 19.39
N ASP A 31 2.39 -3.70 18.77
CA ASP A 31 3.73 -3.68 19.38
C ASP A 31 4.52 -2.41 19.06
N GLY A 32 3.91 -1.43 18.43
CA GLY A 32 4.54 -0.18 18.05
C GLY A 32 5.22 -0.18 16.68
N GLY A 33 5.22 -1.31 15.99
CA GLY A 33 5.76 -1.41 14.63
C GLY A 33 4.71 -1.08 13.58
N PHE A 34 5.15 -1.07 12.33
CA PHE A 34 4.29 -0.77 11.18
C PHE A 34 4.46 -1.82 10.10
N VAL A 35 3.39 -2.09 9.37
CA VAL A 35 3.41 -3.01 8.23
C VAL A 35 2.86 -2.26 7.01
N ALA A 36 3.61 -2.29 5.92
CA ALA A 36 3.15 -1.81 4.63
C ALA A 36 2.89 -3.03 3.73
N ARG A 37 1.79 -3.00 2.99
CA ARG A 37 1.38 -4.10 2.13
C ARG A 37 0.97 -3.57 0.77
N LEU A 38 1.44 -4.25 -0.27
CA LEU A 38 1.05 -3.97 -1.65
C LEU A 38 0.32 -5.19 -2.19
N ASP A 39 -0.88 -4.97 -2.71
CA ASP A 39 -1.65 -5.98 -3.44
C ASP A 39 -1.90 -5.46 -4.85
N VAL A 40 -1.46 -6.20 -5.85
CA VAL A 40 -1.75 -5.88 -7.25
C VAL A 40 -2.41 -7.10 -7.88
N MET A 41 -3.61 -6.91 -8.40
CA MET A 41 -4.36 -7.95 -9.12
C MET A 41 -4.39 -7.58 -10.59
N GLU A 42 -3.62 -8.32 -11.39
CA GLU A 42 -3.65 -8.15 -12.84
C GLU A 42 -4.74 -9.04 -13.45
N GLN A 43 -5.10 -8.77 -14.70
CA GLN A 43 -6.15 -9.55 -15.37
C GLN A 43 -5.72 -10.99 -15.62
N ALA A 44 -4.43 -11.24 -15.81
CA ALA A 44 -3.91 -12.59 -15.95
C ALA A 44 -3.67 -13.18 -14.56
N VAL A 45 -4.06 -14.42 -14.36
CA VAL A 45 -4.00 -15.10 -13.06
C VAL A 45 -2.59 -15.14 -12.49
N ASP A 46 -1.59 -15.22 -13.35
CA ASP A 46 -0.19 -15.36 -12.94
C ASP A 46 0.50 -14.02 -12.66
N ASP A 47 -0.19 -12.88 -12.86
CA ASP A 47 0.40 -11.56 -12.74
C ASP A 47 0.09 -10.86 -11.43
N SER A 48 -0.50 -11.56 -10.48
CA SER A 48 -0.77 -11.01 -9.15
C SER A 48 0.53 -10.76 -8.42
N THR A 49 0.65 -9.58 -7.80
CA THR A 49 1.79 -9.22 -6.99
C THR A 49 1.33 -8.94 -5.57
N TYR A 50 2.02 -9.53 -4.62
CA TYR A 50 1.80 -9.27 -3.20
C TYR A 50 3.14 -9.05 -2.53
N GLU A 51 3.28 -7.89 -1.86
CA GLU A 51 4.47 -7.59 -1.07
C GLU A 51 4.05 -7.09 0.30
N ARG A 52 4.80 -7.49 1.31
CA ARG A 52 4.56 -7.09 2.68
C ARG A 52 5.90 -6.82 3.34
N GLU A 53 5.99 -5.70 4.04
CA GLU A 53 7.25 -5.29 4.68
C GLU A 53 6.96 -4.66 6.04
N ARG A 54 7.80 -4.96 7.02
CA ARG A 54 7.69 -4.44 8.38
C ARG A 54 8.67 -3.31 8.58
N PHE A 55 8.27 -2.33 9.37
CA PHE A 55 9.07 -1.15 9.67
C PHE A 55 8.98 -0.81 11.15
N ASP A 56 10.04 -0.18 11.66
CA ASP A 56 10.08 0.28 13.04
C ASP A 56 9.55 1.70 13.20
N SER A 57 9.35 2.43 12.09
CA SER A 57 8.85 3.79 12.13
C SER A 57 7.77 4.02 11.09
N ARG A 58 6.84 4.90 11.41
CA ARG A 58 5.78 5.31 10.49
C ARG A 58 6.37 5.97 9.23
N LYS A 59 7.41 6.79 9.42
CA LYS A 59 8.05 7.48 8.31
C LYS A 59 8.59 6.50 7.27
N ALA A 60 9.30 5.46 7.71
CA ALA A 60 9.85 4.46 6.82
C ALA A 60 8.73 3.70 6.08
N ALA A 61 7.66 3.34 6.79
CA ALA A 61 6.52 2.67 6.19
C ALA A 61 5.82 3.55 5.16
N LEU A 62 5.64 4.83 5.45
CA LEU A 62 5.04 5.79 4.53
C LEU A 62 5.89 5.98 3.28
N GLU A 63 7.21 6.02 3.43
CA GLU A 63 8.13 6.14 2.30
C GLU A 63 8.02 4.94 1.36
N ARG A 64 7.92 3.73 1.92
CA ARG A 64 7.75 2.54 1.10
C ARG A 64 6.38 2.53 0.41
N ALA A 65 5.33 2.92 1.12
CA ALA A 65 4.00 3.01 0.53
C ALA A 65 3.96 4.01 -0.63
N ALA A 66 4.64 5.14 -0.47
CA ALA A 66 4.74 6.14 -1.53
C ALA A 66 5.53 5.61 -2.73
N ALA A 67 6.62 4.88 -2.47
CA ALA A 67 7.43 4.30 -3.54
C ALA A 67 6.63 3.27 -4.36
N TRP A 68 5.83 2.44 -3.68
CA TRP A 68 4.97 1.48 -4.37
C TRP A 68 3.92 2.17 -5.23
N ARG A 69 3.29 3.23 -4.70
CA ARG A 69 2.27 3.98 -5.45
C ARG A 69 2.89 4.64 -6.68
N ASP A 70 4.07 5.19 -6.53
CA ASP A 70 4.78 5.83 -7.64
C ASP A 70 5.17 4.81 -8.72
N ALA A 71 5.70 3.67 -8.30
CA ALA A 71 6.12 2.60 -9.22
C ALA A 71 4.95 1.97 -9.96
N ARG A 72 3.75 2.00 -9.39
CA ARG A 72 2.56 1.38 -9.96
C ARG A 72 1.54 2.38 -10.48
N ASP A 73 1.94 3.63 -10.61
CA ASP A 73 1.06 4.67 -11.14
C ASP A 73 0.80 4.42 -12.62
N ILE A 74 -0.47 4.50 -13.02
CA ILE A 74 -0.88 4.22 -14.40
C ILE A 74 -1.09 5.48 -15.24
N ASP A 75 -0.94 6.66 -14.65
CA ASP A 75 -1.02 7.92 -15.39
C ASP A 75 0.31 8.31 -16.01
#